data_5059bd4b0bb6ba77c953810a5b6b1ecd
#
_entry.id   5059bd4b0bb6ba77c953810a5b6b1ecd
#
_cell.length_a   1.000
_cell.length_b   1.000
_cell.length_c   1.000
_cell.angle_alpha   90.00
_cell.angle_beta   90.00
_cell.angle_gamma   90.00
#
_symmetry.space_group_name_H-M   'P 1'
#
loop_
_entity.id
_entity.type
_entity.pdbx_description
1 polymer ?
#
loop_
_entity_poly.entity_id
_entity_poly.type
_entity_poly.pdbx_seq_one_letter_code
_entity_poly.pdbx_strand_id
1 'polypeptide(L)'
;MIKNIVLSGGAYLGLLEFGVLQYLNENLYYDISEIEKIYGTSIGGFIGAILCLKIDMKDVIEYITDRPWHNLISFSPSILSDFYSKKGFINKNICEIALSNLLRSVDLDTNITLKNFYEYSNIELHLYTISLGDFELKDLSYKTYPDLLLVDAIYMSCSVPYIFQPLNIEGEYYIDGGFICNYPISYCIKDNAKEDERFAIAFNNSGKTKHISEQNIFEFVYLIHNKLTQFTRQKNNNLNIKNEIIIDCDGLNLEDAHNLIFSKELRQSYIKRGYDFAE
;
A
#
# COMPACT_ATOMS: atom_id res chain seq x y z
N MET A 1 -12.18 -20.13 8.37
CA MET A 1 -11.93 -18.74 8.88
C MET A 1 -10.71 -18.20 8.19
N ILE A 2 -10.72 -16.93 7.79
CA ILE A 2 -9.62 -16.29 7.08
C ILE A 2 -8.43 -16.11 8.03
N LYS A 3 -7.23 -16.49 7.56
CA LYS A 3 -5.96 -16.39 8.29
C LYS A 3 -4.92 -15.57 7.54
N ASN A 4 -5.09 -15.40 6.24
CA ASN A 4 -4.14 -14.72 5.38
C ASN A 4 -4.85 -13.64 4.56
N ILE A 5 -4.34 -12.41 4.60
CA ILE A 5 -4.86 -11.29 3.82
C ILE A 5 -3.80 -10.87 2.80
N VAL A 6 -4.23 -10.63 1.56
CA VAL A 6 -3.36 -10.14 0.49
C VAL A 6 -3.93 -8.84 -0.07
N LEU A 7 -3.12 -7.78 -0.05
CA LEU A 7 -3.50 -6.44 -0.46
C LEU A 7 -2.60 -5.94 -1.58
N SER A 8 -3.20 -5.52 -2.69
CA SER A 8 -2.43 -5.03 -3.84
C SER A 8 -2.01 -3.57 -3.68
N GLY A 9 -1.00 -3.16 -4.44
CA GLY A 9 -0.65 -1.75 -4.59
C GLY A 9 -1.66 -1.02 -5.45
N GLY A 10 -1.89 0.28 -5.17
CA GLY A 10 -2.88 1.08 -5.88
C GLY A 10 -2.84 2.58 -5.58
N ALA A 11 -1.80 3.07 -4.91
CA ALA A 11 -1.67 4.46 -4.48
C ALA A 11 -2.94 4.93 -3.71
N TYR A 12 -3.58 6.04 -4.08
CA TYR A 12 -4.77 6.55 -3.42
C TYR A 12 -6.01 5.65 -3.56
N LEU A 13 -6.01 4.70 -4.49
CA LEU A 13 -7.08 3.69 -4.60
C LEU A 13 -7.16 2.79 -3.35
N GLY A 14 -6.13 2.77 -2.51
CA GLY A 14 -6.19 2.15 -1.18
C GLY A 14 -7.35 2.65 -0.31
N LEU A 15 -7.91 3.84 -0.60
CA LEU A 15 -9.14 4.30 0.05
C LEU A 15 -10.34 3.38 -0.27
N LEU A 16 -10.38 2.79 -1.47
CA LEU A 16 -11.38 1.78 -1.82
C LEU A 16 -11.15 0.48 -1.02
N GLU A 17 -9.88 0.07 -0.84
CA GLU A 17 -9.55 -1.10 -0.01
C GLU A 17 -10.00 -0.91 1.44
N PHE A 18 -9.83 0.28 2.02
CA PHE A 18 -10.36 0.58 3.36
C PHE A 18 -11.87 0.41 3.43
N GLY A 19 -12.62 0.85 2.40
CA GLY A 19 -14.06 0.66 2.34
C GLY A 19 -14.46 -0.83 2.27
N VAL A 20 -13.79 -1.61 1.43
CA VAL A 20 -13.99 -3.06 1.35
C VAL A 20 -13.70 -3.73 2.69
N LEU A 21 -12.55 -3.40 3.31
CA LEU A 21 -12.16 -3.97 4.61
C LEU A 21 -13.14 -3.60 5.72
N GLN A 22 -13.69 -2.38 5.70
CA GLN A 22 -14.71 -1.94 6.63
C GLN A 22 -15.97 -2.80 6.50
N TYR A 23 -16.52 -2.94 5.28
CA TYR A 23 -17.70 -3.76 5.03
C TYR A 23 -17.51 -5.20 5.52
N LEU A 24 -16.38 -5.80 5.17
CA LEU A 24 -16.07 -7.18 5.54
C LEU A 24 -15.89 -7.37 7.05
N ASN A 25 -15.30 -6.38 7.73
CA ASN A 25 -15.16 -6.40 9.18
C ASN A 25 -16.51 -6.28 9.88
N GLU A 26 -17.37 -5.35 9.46
CA GLU A 26 -18.72 -5.17 9.99
C GLU A 26 -19.61 -6.41 9.78
N ASN A 27 -19.39 -7.16 8.69
CA ASN A 27 -20.12 -8.39 8.38
C ASN A 27 -19.41 -9.67 8.88
N LEU A 28 -18.40 -9.55 9.75
CA LEU A 28 -17.69 -10.67 10.38
C LEU A 28 -17.09 -11.67 9.37
N TYR A 29 -16.70 -11.19 8.21
CA TYR A 29 -16.08 -12.01 7.18
C TYR A 29 -14.68 -12.49 7.59
N TYR A 30 -13.97 -11.66 8.33
CA TYR A 30 -12.70 -12.01 8.97
C TYR A 30 -12.66 -11.49 10.41
N ASP A 31 -11.85 -12.12 11.24
CA ASP A 31 -11.50 -11.65 12.58
C ASP A 31 -10.01 -11.35 12.59
N ILE A 32 -9.64 -10.11 12.88
CA ILE A 32 -8.23 -9.69 12.89
C ILE A 32 -7.41 -10.45 13.95
N SER A 33 -8.04 -10.97 15.00
CA SER A 33 -7.37 -11.79 16.02
C SER A 33 -6.93 -13.18 15.50
N GLU A 34 -7.59 -13.66 14.43
CA GLU A 34 -7.32 -14.94 13.79
C GLU A 34 -6.38 -14.82 12.56
N ILE A 35 -6.03 -13.59 12.18
CA ILE A 35 -5.12 -13.37 11.07
C ILE A 35 -3.70 -13.71 11.49
N GLU A 36 -3.08 -14.60 10.73
CA GLU A 36 -1.70 -15.06 10.93
C GLU A 36 -0.70 -14.27 10.08
N LYS A 37 -1.09 -13.94 8.81
CA LYS A 37 -0.19 -13.26 7.86
C LYS A 37 -0.92 -12.22 7.01
N ILE A 38 -0.20 -11.15 6.70
CA ILE A 38 -0.64 -10.13 5.75
C ILE A 38 0.47 -9.89 4.73
N TYR A 39 0.11 -9.93 3.44
CA TYR A 39 1.00 -9.70 2.31
C TYR A 39 0.55 -8.44 1.60
N GLY A 40 1.39 -7.41 1.56
CA GLY A 40 1.02 -6.14 0.95
C GLY A 40 2.15 -5.51 0.14
N THR A 41 1.79 -4.88 -0.97
CA THR A 41 2.70 -4.07 -1.77
C THR A 41 2.23 -2.63 -1.78
N SER A 42 3.15 -1.67 -1.61
CA SER A 42 2.83 -0.24 -1.69
C SER A 42 1.73 0.13 -0.67
N ILE A 43 0.65 0.77 -1.12
CA ILE A 43 -0.47 1.13 -0.24
C ILE A 43 -1.07 -0.10 0.44
N GLY A 44 -1.12 -1.27 -0.21
CA GLY A 44 -1.57 -2.50 0.42
C GLY A 44 -0.69 -2.92 1.60
N GLY A 45 0.61 -2.67 1.53
CA GLY A 45 1.53 -2.87 2.66
C GLY A 45 1.29 -1.88 3.80
N PHE A 46 1.01 -0.62 3.48
CA PHE A 46 0.64 0.40 4.46
C PHE A 46 -0.67 0.04 5.18
N ILE A 47 -1.70 -0.38 4.44
CA ILE A 47 -2.97 -0.85 5.00
C ILE A 47 -2.75 -2.10 5.86
N GLY A 48 -1.92 -3.04 5.38
CA GLY A 48 -1.56 -4.24 6.13
C GLY A 48 -0.92 -3.93 7.48
N ALA A 49 -0.03 -2.93 7.53
CA ALA A 49 0.56 -2.46 8.78
C ALA A 49 -0.49 -1.86 9.72
N ILE A 50 -1.45 -1.09 9.20
CA ILE A 50 -2.56 -0.55 10.00
C ILE A 50 -3.43 -1.67 10.56
N LEU A 51 -3.75 -2.69 9.78
CA LEU A 51 -4.51 -3.85 10.26
C LEU A 51 -3.79 -4.57 11.42
N CYS A 52 -2.44 -4.69 11.34
CA CYS A 52 -1.65 -5.26 12.42
C CYS A 52 -1.72 -4.48 13.74
N LEU A 53 -2.08 -3.20 13.73
CA LEU A 53 -2.29 -2.40 14.95
C LEU A 53 -3.56 -2.79 15.69
N LYS A 54 -4.49 -3.51 15.06
CA LYS A 54 -5.77 -3.96 15.64
C LYS A 54 -6.63 -2.83 16.19
N ILE A 55 -6.48 -1.62 15.63
CA ILE A 55 -7.31 -0.47 15.94
C ILE A 55 -8.69 -0.69 15.27
N ASP A 56 -9.75 -0.22 15.93
CA ASP A 56 -11.10 -0.28 15.34
C ASP A 56 -11.10 0.37 13.95
N MET A 57 -11.67 -0.31 12.96
CA MET A 57 -11.67 0.14 11.58
C MET A 57 -12.36 1.51 11.41
N LYS A 58 -13.36 1.80 12.24
CA LYS A 58 -14.05 3.07 12.25
C LYS A 58 -13.11 4.21 12.65
N ASP A 59 -12.31 4.00 13.70
CA ASP A 59 -11.33 5.00 14.17
C ASP A 59 -10.23 5.22 13.13
N VAL A 60 -9.79 4.15 12.46
CA VAL A 60 -8.83 4.24 11.34
C VAL A 60 -9.40 5.09 10.20
N ILE A 61 -10.64 4.84 9.80
CA ILE A 61 -11.31 5.56 8.72
C ILE A 61 -11.50 7.03 9.10
N GLU A 62 -11.94 7.33 10.32
CA GLU A 62 -12.05 8.69 10.81
C GLU A 62 -10.69 9.40 10.77
N TYR A 63 -9.64 8.76 11.24
CA TYR A 63 -8.29 9.30 11.18
C TYR A 63 -7.85 9.62 9.74
N ILE A 64 -8.07 8.72 8.80
CA ILE A 64 -7.69 8.91 7.39
C ILE A 64 -8.50 10.01 6.73
N THR A 65 -9.80 10.08 7.02
CA THR A 65 -10.69 11.05 6.38
C THR A 65 -10.55 12.45 6.97
N ASP A 66 -10.36 12.58 8.28
CA ASP A 66 -10.43 13.86 8.99
C ASP A 66 -9.09 14.58 9.06
N ARG A 67 -8.00 13.86 8.85
CA ARG A 67 -6.67 14.46 8.92
C ARG A 67 -6.44 15.51 7.82
N PRO A 68 -5.89 16.67 8.16
CA PRO A 68 -5.56 17.72 7.19
C PRO A 68 -4.28 17.39 6.42
N TRP A 69 -4.33 16.44 5.50
CA TRP A 69 -3.18 15.91 4.74
C TRP A 69 -2.42 16.98 3.99
N HIS A 70 -3.11 18.05 3.52
CA HIS A 70 -2.48 19.18 2.83
C HIS A 70 -1.44 19.93 3.68
N ASN A 71 -1.52 19.85 5.00
CA ASN A 71 -0.54 20.46 5.90
C ASN A 71 0.74 19.62 6.02
N LEU A 72 0.72 18.38 5.56
CA LEU A 72 1.82 17.43 5.67
C LEU A 72 2.70 17.42 4.40
N ILE A 73 2.16 17.87 3.29
CA ILE A 73 2.85 17.95 2.00
C ILE A 73 3.23 19.39 1.75
N SER A 74 4.40 19.80 2.27
CA SER A 74 4.96 21.12 1.98
C SER A 74 5.86 21.04 0.74
N PHE A 75 5.51 21.80 -0.29
CA PHE A 75 6.37 21.96 -1.45
C PHE A 75 7.38 23.09 -1.16
N SER A 76 8.65 22.72 -1.08
CA SER A 76 9.74 23.69 -0.95
C SER A 76 9.88 24.52 -2.25
N PRO A 77 10.31 25.80 -2.16
CA PRO A 77 10.73 26.56 -3.34
C PRO A 77 11.85 25.89 -4.15
N SER A 78 12.62 24.99 -3.53
CA SER A 78 13.68 24.19 -4.16
C SER A 78 13.16 22.88 -4.81
N ILE A 79 11.85 22.69 -4.92
CA ILE A 79 11.24 21.42 -5.34
C ILE A 79 11.83 20.83 -6.65
N LEU A 80 12.14 21.68 -7.62
CA LEU A 80 12.73 21.23 -8.89
C LEU A 80 14.18 20.79 -8.71
N SER A 81 14.97 21.50 -7.91
CA SER A 81 16.34 21.11 -7.56
C SER A 81 16.35 19.83 -6.72
N ASP A 82 15.45 19.74 -5.75
CA ASP A 82 15.29 18.56 -4.90
C ASP A 82 14.85 17.35 -5.72
N PHE A 83 13.91 17.50 -6.63
CA PHE A 83 13.51 16.44 -7.55
C PHE A 83 14.69 15.91 -8.35
N TYR A 84 15.49 16.79 -8.95
CA TYR A 84 16.64 16.38 -9.75
C TYR A 84 17.72 15.68 -8.90
N SER A 85 18.05 16.24 -7.73
CA SER A 85 19.14 15.72 -6.88
C SER A 85 18.72 14.49 -6.07
N LYS A 86 17.48 14.49 -5.52
CA LYS A 86 16.94 13.43 -4.64
C LYS A 86 16.07 12.41 -5.37
N LYS A 87 15.85 12.58 -6.68
CA LYS A 87 15.11 11.67 -7.57
C LYS A 87 13.62 11.49 -7.24
N GLY A 88 13.03 12.42 -6.50
CA GLY A 88 11.61 12.40 -6.11
C GLY A 88 11.23 13.64 -5.31
N PHE A 89 9.93 13.86 -5.16
CA PHE A 89 9.39 15.04 -4.44
C PHE A 89 9.12 14.75 -2.96
N ILE A 90 8.67 13.53 -2.65
CA ILE A 90 8.19 13.14 -1.33
C ILE A 90 9.24 12.29 -0.64
N ASN A 91 9.61 12.65 0.57
CA ASN A 91 10.53 11.89 1.41
C ASN A 91 9.79 11.04 2.45
N LYS A 92 10.53 10.22 3.21
CA LYS A 92 9.95 9.27 4.18
C LYS A 92 9.14 9.90 5.31
N ASN A 93 9.31 11.19 5.59
CA ASN A 93 8.56 11.86 6.64
C ASN A 93 7.05 11.75 6.45
N ILE A 94 6.56 11.59 5.21
CA ILE A 94 5.13 11.40 4.95
C ILE A 94 4.61 10.12 5.62
N CYS A 95 5.36 9.01 5.54
CA CYS A 95 5.01 7.76 6.19
C CYS A 95 5.12 7.86 7.72
N GLU A 96 6.17 8.52 8.23
CA GLU A 96 6.32 8.76 9.67
C GLU A 96 5.13 9.55 10.22
N ILE A 97 4.76 10.64 9.54
CA ILE A 97 3.63 11.47 9.93
C ILE A 97 2.33 10.67 9.82
N ALA A 98 2.13 9.91 8.74
CA ALA A 98 0.92 9.14 8.53
C ALA A 98 0.71 8.05 9.59
N LEU A 99 1.76 7.43 10.08
CA LEU A 99 1.69 6.32 11.05
C LEU A 99 1.83 6.75 12.51
N SER A 100 2.50 7.88 12.79
CA SER A 100 2.90 8.26 14.16
C SER A 100 1.74 8.29 15.16
N ASN A 101 0.59 8.82 14.78
CA ASN A 101 -0.55 8.92 15.69
C ASN A 101 -1.25 7.56 15.88
N LEU A 102 -1.30 6.74 14.83
CA LEU A 102 -1.85 5.39 14.92
C LEU A 102 -0.96 4.50 15.79
N LEU A 103 0.36 4.58 15.63
CA LEU A 103 1.31 3.86 16.49
C LEU A 103 1.17 4.31 17.96
N ARG A 104 1.11 5.62 18.22
CA ARG A 104 0.96 6.15 19.57
C ARG A 104 -0.36 5.77 20.24
N SER A 105 -1.44 5.60 19.48
CA SER A 105 -2.74 5.18 20.03
C SER A 105 -2.71 3.77 20.65
N VAL A 106 -1.67 3.00 20.32
CA VAL A 106 -1.43 1.65 20.84
C VAL A 106 -0.09 1.53 21.59
N ASP A 107 0.41 2.66 22.13
CA ASP A 107 1.65 2.76 22.90
C ASP A 107 2.93 2.33 22.14
N LEU A 108 2.93 2.48 20.81
CA LEU A 108 4.09 2.25 19.96
C LEU A 108 4.64 3.58 19.40
N ASP A 109 5.87 3.56 18.91
CA ASP A 109 6.48 4.71 18.23
C ASP A 109 7.04 4.37 16.83
N THR A 110 7.50 5.38 16.12
CA THR A 110 8.01 5.23 14.75
C THR A 110 9.37 4.53 14.66
N ASN A 111 10.05 4.29 15.79
CA ASN A 111 11.32 3.56 15.86
C ASN A 111 11.12 2.05 16.05
N ILE A 112 9.87 1.57 16.02
CA ILE A 112 9.59 0.16 16.14
C ILE A 112 10.18 -0.61 14.95
N THR A 113 10.91 -1.70 15.23
CA THR A 113 11.45 -2.61 14.23
C THR A 113 10.39 -3.62 13.75
N LEU A 114 10.61 -4.24 12.60
CA LEU A 114 9.71 -5.30 12.10
C LEU A 114 9.58 -6.45 13.09
N LYS A 115 10.66 -6.80 13.79
CA LYS A 115 10.62 -7.82 14.83
C LYS A 115 9.73 -7.43 16.01
N ASN A 116 9.93 -6.25 16.57
CA ASN A 116 9.14 -5.79 17.70
C ASN A 116 7.68 -5.57 17.32
N PHE A 117 7.43 -5.16 16.07
CA PHE A 117 6.08 -5.02 15.53
C PHE A 117 5.35 -6.37 15.38
N TYR A 118 6.08 -7.42 14.98
CA TYR A 118 5.56 -8.79 15.00
C TYR A 118 5.28 -9.27 16.43
N GLU A 119 6.19 -9.01 17.38
CA GLU A 119 6.01 -9.37 18.79
C GLU A 119 4.77 -8.69 19.42
N TYR A 120 4.46 -7.46 18.97
CA TYR A 120 3.25 -6.74 19.37
C TYR A 120 1.99 -7.34 18.73
N SER A 121 1.98 -7.47 17.40
CA SER A 121 0.78 -7.82 16.64
C SER A 121 0.47 -9.31 16.61
N ASN A 122 1.50 -10.15 16.71
CA ASN A 122 1.48 -11.58 16.41
C ASN A 122 0.98 -11.90 14.99
N ILE A 123 1.08 -10.92 14.05
CA ILE A 123 0.74 -11.06 12.63
C ILE A 123 2.03 -10.89 11.83
N GLU A 124 2.35 -11.87 10.98
CA GLU A 124 3.49 -11.80 10.07
C GLU A 124 3.16 -10.87 8.90
N LEU A 125 3.76 -9.67 8.90
CA LEU A 125 3.60 -8.69 7.85
C LEU A 125 4.72 -8.85 6.80
N HIS A 126 4.34 -9.03 5.54
CA HIS A 126 5.22 -9.10 4.38
C HIS A 126 5.03 -7.86 3.51
N LEU A 127 6.09 -7.09 3.35
CA LEU A 127 6.13 -5.88 2.52
C LEU A 127 7.10 -6.09 1.36
N TYR A 128 6.69 -5.72 0.15
CA TYR A 128 7.50 -5.97 -1.04
C TYR A 128 8.11 -4.68 -1.58
N THR A 129 9.41 -4.72 -1.84
CA THR A 129 10.21 -3.63 -2.43
C THR A 129 11.20 -4.19 -3.45
N ILE A 130 11.75 -3.33 -4.30
CA ILE A 130 12.79 -3.69 -5.26
C ILE A 130 14.10 -3.02 -4.84
N SER A 131 15.17 -3.82 -4.67
CA SER A 131 16.54 -3.34 -4.58
C SER A 131 17.02 -2.94 -5.99
N LEU A 132 17.58 -1.74 -6.15
CA LEU A 132 18.05 -1.26 -7.46
C LEU A 132 19.40 -1.82 -7.86
N GLY A 133 20.23 -2.28 -6.91
CA GLY A 133 21.57 -2.81 -7.21
C GLY A 133 21.52 -4.13 -7.95
N ASP A 134 20.70 -5.07 -7.50
CA ASP A 134 20.50 -6.38 -8.14
C ASP A 134 19.19 -6.46 -8.95
N PHE A 135 18.32 -5.46 -8.83
CA PHE A 135 16.98 -5.40 -9.40
C PHE A 135 16.10 -6.58 -9.02
N GLU A 136 16.24 -7.03 -7.78
CA GLU A 136 15.45 -8.13 -7.22
C GLU A 136 14.34 -7.65 -6.29
N LEU A 137 13.24 -8.40 -6.28
CA LEU A 137 12.18 -8.21 -5.31
C LEU A 137 12.64 -8.72 -3.93
N LYS A 138 12.54 -7.87 -2.92
CA LYS A 138 12.83 -8.21 -1.53
C LYS A 138 11.52 -8.28 -0.74
N ASP A 139 11.41 -9.32 0.07
CA ASP A 139 10.33 -9.51 1.03
C ASP A 139 10.81 -9.00 2.40
N LEU A 140 10.26 -7.87 2.82
CA LEU A 140 10.57 -7.24 4.11
C LEU A 140 9.61 -7.76 5.16
N SER A 141 10.10 -8.62 6.04
CA SER A 141 9.37 -9.17 7.16
C SER A 141 10.26 -9.27 8.41
N TYR A 142 9.69 -9.58 9.56
CA TYR A 142 10.49 -9.77 10.77
C TYR A 142 11.49 -10.94 10.65
N LYS A 143 11.27 -11.88 9.70
CA LYS A 143 12.17 -13.01 9.46
C LYS A 143 13.37 -12.64 8.60
N THR A 144 13.15 -11.76 7.62
CA THR A 144 14.17 -11.39 6.63
C THR A 144 14.95 -10.14 7.01
N TYR A 145 14.26 -9.17 7.63
CA TYR A 145 14.81 -7.86 8.03
C TYR A 145 14.36 -7.46 9.44
N PRO A 146 14.70 -8.26 10.49
CA PRO A 146 14.18 -8.07 11.85
C PRO A 146 14.43 -6.68 12.45
N ASP A 147 15.59 -6.10 12.16
CA ASP A 147 16.04 -4.83 12.74
C ASP A 147 15.65 -3.60 11.89
N LEU A 148 15.03 -3.81 10.70
CA LEU A 148 14.55 -2.72 9.87
C LEU A 148 13.35 -2.03 10.54
N LEU A 149 13.33 -0.69 10.54
CA LEU A 149 12.20 0.05 11.08
C LEU A 149 10.95 -0.17 10.22
N LEU A 150 9.80 -0.34 10.88
CA LEU A 150 8.50 -0.51 10.19
C LEU A 150 8.22 0.62 9.20
N VAL A 151 8.49 1.86 9.60
CA VAL A 151 8.27 3.04 8.74
C VAL A 151 9.18 3.02 7.51
N ASP A 152 10.44 2.59 7.66
CA ASP A 152 11.36 2.45 6.54
C ASP A 152 10.92 1.34 5.58
N ALA A 153 10.48 0.19 6.11
CA ALA A 153 9.98 -0.93 5.31
C ALA A 153 8.73 -0.54 4.50
N ILE A 154 7.78 0.15 5.13
CA ILE A 154 6.58 0.66 4.46
C ILE A 154 6.96 1.69 3.39
N TYR A 155 7.86 2.64 3.73
CA TYR A 155 8.29 3.64 2.77
C TYR A 155 9.00 3.02 1.57
N MET A 156 9.89 2.05 1.78
CA MET A 156 10.54 1.30 0.69
C MET A 156 9.51 0.66 -0.23
N SER A 157 8.49 0.03 0.34
CA SER A 157 7.41 -0.61 -0.42
C SER A 157 6.53 0.39 -1.19
N CYS A 158 6.44 1.65 -0.75
CA CYS A 158 5.64 2.72 -1.35
C CYS A 158 6.44 3.70 -2.22
N SER A 159 7.74 3.51 -2.37
CA SER A 159 8.64 4.47 -3.04
C SER A 159 8.53 4.41 -4.56
N VAL A 160 7.38 4.82 -5.12
CA VAL A 160 7.17 4.94 -6.56
C VAL A 160 8.16 5.95 -7.13
N PRO A 161 9.03 5.55 -8.10
CA PRO A 161 10.02 6.43 -8.71
C PRO A 161 9.41 7.73 -9.23
N TYR A 162 10.20 8.80 -9.16
CA TYR A 162 9.86 10.17 -9.51
C TYR A 162 8.86 10.87 -8.59
N ILE A 163 8.01 10.13 -7.86
CA ILE A 163 7.09 10.70 -6.86
C ILE A 163 7.79 10.70 -5.51
N PHE A 164 8.26 9.55 -5.08
CA PHE A 164 8.99 9.40 -3.82
C PHE A 164 10.50 9.34 -4.05
N GLN A 165 11.24 9.91 -3.09
CA GLN A 165 12.69 9.80 -3.07
C GLN A 165 13.04 8.35 -2.71
N PRO A 166 13.88 7.62 -3.49
CA PRO A 166 14.26 6.27 -3.13
C PRO A 166 15.01 6.25 -1.81
N LEU A 167 14.66 5.33 -0.92
CA LEU A 167 15.36 5.19 0.37
C LEU A 167 16.71 4.50 0.15
N ASN A 168 17.76 5.06 0.75
CA ASN A 168 19.08 4.45 0.77
C ASN A 168 19.33 3.80 2.14
N ILE A 169 19.60 2.51 2.15
CA ILE A 169 20.03 1.78 3.33
C ILE A 169 21.38 1.15 3.01
N GLU A 170 22.42 1.54 3.75
CA GLU A 170 23.79 1.00 3.60
C GLU A 170 24.35 1.02 2.17
N GLY A 171 23.99 2.03 1.38
CA GLY A 171 24.44 2.20 0.00
C GLY A 171 23.52 1.57 -1.06
N GLU A 172 22.54 0.78 -0.65
CA GLU A 172 21.54 0.21 -1.54
C GLU A 172 20.29 1.08 -1.60
N TYR A 173 19.73 1.27 -2.81
CA TYR A 173 18.51 2.05 -3.04
C TYR A 173 17.32 1.14 -3.28
N TYR A 174 16.19 1.52 -2.71
CA TYR A 174 14.95 0.75 -2.79
C TYR A 174 13.81 1.56 -3.40
N ILE A 175 13.00 0.90 -4.22
CA ILE A 175 11.81 1.46 -4.86
C ILE A 175 10.59 0.57 -4.65
N ASP A 176 9.42 1.08 -5.00
CA ASP A 176 8.14 0.37 -4.88
C ASP A 176 8.17 -1.02 -5.52
N GLY A 177 7.71 -2.02 -4.76
CA GLY A 177 7.65 -3.41 -5.22
C GLY A 177 6.66 -3.66 -6.35
N GLY A 178 5.72 -2.75 -6.55
CA GLY A 178 4.65 -2.89 -7.53
C GLY A 178 5.11 -3.00 -8.99
N PHE A 179 6.34 -2.59 -9.32
CA PHE A 179 6.91 -2.80 -10.65
C PHE A 179 7.14 -4.28 -10.99
N ILE A 180 7.39 -5.13 -9.99
CA ILE A 180 7.60 -6.57 -10.17
C ILE A 180 6.44 -7.36 -9.59
N CYS A 181 5.95 -6.99 -8.41
CA CYS A 181 4.92 -7.71 -7.69
C CYS A 181 3.93 -6.76 -7.02
N ASN A 182 2.99 -6.22 -7.82
CA ASN A 182 1.96 -5.33 -7.27
C ASN A 182 0.88 -6.06 -6.48
N TYR A 183 0.68 -7.34 -6.75
CA TYR A 183 -0.31 -8.21 -6.09
C TYR A 183 0.38 -9.50 -5.63
N PRO A 184 0.77 -9.58 -4.34
CA PRO A 184 1.66 -10.63 -3.84
C PRO A 184 0.98 -11.97 -3.52
N ILE A 185 -0.13 -12.29 -4.17
CA ILE A 185 -0.90 -13.53 -3.94
C ILE A 185 -0.07 -14.81 -4.15
N SER A 186 0.86 -14.80 -5.10
CA SER A 186 1.73 -15.95 -5.36
C SER A 186 2.62 -16.29 -4.17
N TYR A 187 3.01 -15.31 -3.35
CA TYR A 187 3.80 -15.53 -2.14
C TYR A 187 2.94 -16.14 -1.04
N CYS A 188 1.73 -15.63 -0.83
CA CYS A 188 0.76 -16.24 0.08
C CYS A 188 0.49 -17.72 -0.26
N ILE A 189 0.38 -18.06 -1.56
CA ILE A 189 0.18 -19.45 -2.01
C ILE A 189 1.43 -20.30 -1.76
N LYS A 190 2.62 -19.78 -2.03
CA LYS A 190 3.90 -20.48 -1.79
C LYS A 190 4.11 -20.80 -0.31
N ASP A 191 3.61 -19.97 0.58
CA ASP A 191 3.63 -20.20 2.03
C ASP A 191 2.61 -21.23 2.52
N ASN A 192 2.03 -22.01 1.59
CA ASN A 192 1.07 -23.07 1.84
C ASN A 192 -0.24 -22.62 2.51
N ALA A 193 -0.62 -21.36 2.39
CA ALA A 193 -1.92 -20.89 2.83
C ALA A 193 -3.04 -21.66 2.12
N LYS A 194 -3.98 -22.23 2.87
CA LYS A 194 -5.11 -22.95 2.28
C LYS A 194 -6.05 -22.00 1.54
N GLU A 195 -6.70 -22.50 0.52
CA GLU A 195 -7.54 -21.68 -0.37
C GLU A 195 -8.71 -21.00 0.37
N ASP A 196 -9.32 -21.69 1.32
CA ASP A 196 -10.42 -21.20 2.15
C ASP A 196 -9.98 -20.34 3.35
N GLU A 197 -8.69 -20.31 3.64
CA GLU A 197 -8.08 -19.48 4.69
C GLU A 197 -7.44 -18.18 4.14
N ARG A 198 -7.50 -17.96 2.81
CA ARG A 198 -6.97 -16.76 2.13
C ARG A 198 -8.09 -15.81 1.73
N PHE A 199 -7.84 -14.53 1.87
CA PHE A 199 -8.65 -13.46 1.33
C PHE A 199 -7.76 -12.44 0.62
N ALA A 200 -8.19 -11.93 -0.51
CA ALA A 200 -7.38 -11.01 -1.30
C ALA A 200 -8.18 -9.85 -1.88
N ILE A 201 -7.57 -8.66 -1.90
CA ILE A 201 -8.09 -7.48 -2.61
C ILE A 201 -7.10 -7.09 -3.70
N ALA A 202 -7.61 -6.88 -4.91
CA ALA A 202 -6.82 -6.44 -6.04
C ALA A 202 -7.56 -5.39 -6.86
N PHE A 203 -6.81 -4.57 -7.60
CA PHE A 203 -7.37 -3.60 -8.54
C PHE A 203 -7.33 -4.13 -9.97
N ASN A 204 -8.43 -3.98 -10.68
CA ASN A 204 -8.47 -4.13 -12.13
C ASN A 204 -8.58 -2.75 -12.77
N ASN A 205 -7.51 -2.32 -13.40
CA ASN A 205 -7.44 -1.04 -14.07
C ASN A 205 -7.89 -1.20 -15.53
N SER A 206 -9.20 -1.16 -15.75
CA SER A 206 -9.83 -1.30 -17.07
C SER A 206 -10.17 0.04 -17.73
N GLY A 207 -9.87 1.16 -17.06
CA GLY A 207 -10.23 2.49 -17.49
C GLY A 207 -9.60 2.91 -18.82
N LYS A 208 -10.31 3.81 -19.52
CA LYS A 208 -9.80 4.45 -20.75
C LYS A 208 -8.62 5.36 -20.35
N THR A 209 -7.42 5.00 -20.75
CA THR A 209 -6.26 5.89 -20.61
C THR A 209 -6.40 7.03 -21.65
N LYS A 210 -6.06 8.25 -21.23
CA LYS A 210 -5.87 9.37 -22.16
C LYS A 210 -4.88 8.97 -23.24
N HIS A 211 -5.02 9.55 -24.44
CA HIS A 211 -4.01 9.34 -25.49
C HIS A 211 -2.64 9.81 -24.99
N ILE A 212 -1.57 9.09 -25.35
CA ILE A 212 -0.20 9.36 -24.84
C ILE A 212 0.23 10.81 -25.06
N SER A 213 -0.18 11.41 -26.20
CA SER A 213 0.13 12.82 -26.52
C SER A 213 -0.56 13.84 -25.59
N GLU A 214 -1.56 13.44 -24.83
CA GLU A 214 -2.32 14.28 -23.90
C GLU A 214 -1.87 14.09 -22.44
N GLN A 215 -0.93 13.16 -22.20
CA GLN A 215 -0.43 12.83 -20.89
C GLN A 215 0.76 13.71 -20.52
N ASN A 216 0.79 14.19 -19.27
CA ASN A 216 1.99 14.75 -18.70
C ASN A 216 2.99 13.64 -18.30
N ILE A 217 4.21 14.02 -17.90
CA ILE A 217 5.28 13.06 -17.60
C ILE A 217 4.91 12.07 -16.47
N PHE A 218 4.16 12.51 -15.47
CA PHE A 218 3.75 11.64 -14.35
C PHE A 218 2.68 10.65 -14.78
N GLU A 219 1.69 11.09 -15.56
CA GLU A 219 0.66 10.21 -16.15
C GLU A 219 1.30 9.16 -17.07
N PHE A 220 2.32 9.55 -17.82
CA PHE A 220 3.06 8.65 -18.70
C PHE A 220 3.88 7.60 -17.90
N VAL A 221 4.62 8.03 -16.87
CA VAL A 221 5.34 7.10 -15.99
C VAL A 221 4.37 6.14 -15.29
N TYR A 222 3.24 6.66 -14.84
CA TYR A 222 2.19 5.83 -14.24
C TYR A 222 1.58 4.85 -15.24
N LEU A 223 1.36 5.27 -16.50
CA LEU A 223 0.91 4.35 -17.55
C LEU A 223 1.89 3.19 -17.75
N ILE A 224 3.20 3.48 -17.77
CA ILE A 224 4.24 2.43 -17.88
C ILE A 224 4.15 1.48 -16.67
N HIS A 225 4.08 2.03 -15.46
CA HIS A 225 3.93 1.23 -14.23
C HIS A 225 2.72 0.31 -14.32
N ASN A 226 1.54 0.84 -14.67
CA ASN A 226 0.32 0.03 -14.83
C ASN A 226 0.44 -1.06 -15.89
N LYS A 227 1.07 -0.77 -17.03
CA LYS A 227 1.29 -1.78 -18.07
C LYS A 227 2.21 -2.91 -17.59
N LEU A 228 3.24 -2.57 -16.83
CA LEU A 228 4.13 -3.57 -16.22
C LEU A 228 3.39 -4.42 -15.18
N THR A 229 2.61 -3.80 -14.30
CA THR A 229 1.82 -4.54 -13.30
C THR A 229 0.78 -5.44 -13.95
N GLN A 230 0.08 -4.97 -15.00
CA GLN A 230 -0.84 -5.80 -15.78
C GLN A 230 -0.12 -6.99 -16.44
N PHE A 231 1.05 -6.75 -17.02
CA PHE A 231 1.86 -7.80 -17.65
C PHE A 231 2.31 -8.86 -16.63
N THR A 232 2.78 -8.45 -15.46
CA THR A 232 3.17 -9.38 -14.39
C THR A 232 1.98 -10.13 -13.81
N ARG A 233 0.82 -9.47 -13.67
CA ARG A 233 -0.42 -10.12 -13.22
C ARG A 233 -0.91 -11.16 -14.22
N GLN A 234 -0.86 -10.90 -15.52
CA GLN A 234 -1.27 -11.87 -16.55
C GLN A 234 -0.48 -13.18 -16.49
N LYS A 235 0.78 -13.15 -16.05
CA LYS A 235 1.57 -14.37 -15.80
C LYS A 235 1.03 -15.21 -14.64
N ASN A 236 0.29 -14.59 -13.71
CA ASN A 236 -0.33 -15.24 -12.54
C ASN A 236 -1.82 -15.59 -12.75
N ASN A 237 -2.41 -15.25 -13.91
CA ASN A 237 -3.85 -15.42 -14.21
C ASN A 237 -4.37 -16.87 -14.22
N ASN A 238 -3.51 -17.88 -14.05
CA ASN A 238 -3.93 -19.28 -13.91
C ASN A 238 -4.26 -19.65 -12.45
N LEU A 239 -4.16 -18.70 -11.51
CA LEU A 239 -4.49 -18.95 -10.11
C LEU A 239 -5.98 -18.64 -9.91
N ASN A 240 -6.79 -19.68 -9.73
CA ASN A 240 -8.17 -19.52 -9.28
C ASN A 240 -8.16 -19.20 -7.78
N ILE A 241 -8.59 -17.99 -7.39
CA ILE A 241 -8.59 -17.53 -6.00
C ILE A 241 -10.04 -17.44 -5.55
N LYS A 242 -10.41 -18.31 -4.63
CA LYS A 242 -11.79 -18.47 -4.17
C LYS A 242 -12.36 -17.21 -3.49
N ASN A 243 -11.55 -16.57 -2.64
CA ASN A 243 -11.95 -15.42 -1.84
C ASN A 243 -11.16 -14.19 -2.32
N GLU A 244 -11.48 -13.69 -3.51
CA GLU A 244 -10.83 -12.52 -4.11
C GLU A 244 -11.88 -11.45 -4.42
N ILE A 245 -11.61 -10.23 -4.03
CA ILE A 245 -12.35 -9.04 -4.46
C ILE A 245 -11.48 -8.27 -5.44
N ILE A 246 -11.95 -8.10 -6.66
CA ILE A 246 -11.28 -7.33 -7.70
C ILE A 246 -12.05 -6.03 -7.91
N ILE A 247 -11.48 -4.94 -7.45
CA ILE A 247 -12.10 -3.61 -7.57
C ILE A 247 -11.83 -3.06 -8.96
N ASP A 248 -12.87 -2.89 -9.76
CA ASP A 248 -12.76 -2.21 -11.05
C ASP A 248 -12.58 -0.71 -10.84
N CYS A 249 -11.56 -0.14 -11.45
CA CYS A 249 -11.24 1.28 -11.37
C CYS A 249 -10.80 1.86 -12.72
N ASP A 250 -11.01 3.16 -12.90
CA ASP A 250 -10.67 3.90 -14.11
C ASP A 250 -9.18 4.29 -14.21
N GLY A 251 -8.36 3.74 -13.31
CA GLY A 251 -6.96 4.09 -13.17
C GLY A 251 -6.70 5.30 -12.29
N LEU A 252 -5.42 5.60 -12.06
CA LEU A 252 -5.05 6.78 -11.29
C LEU A 252 -5.22 8.05 -12.12
N ASN A 253 -5.86 9.04 -11.50
CA ASN A 253 -5.98 10.40 -12.00
C ASN A 253 -5.20 11.33 -11.07
N LEU A 254 -4.26 12.11 -11.61
CA LEU A 254 -3.47 13.04 -10.80
C LEU A 254 -4.31 14.16 -10.18
N GLU A 255 -5.39 14.56 -10.85
CA GLU A 255 -6.33 15.55 -10.33
C GLU A 255 -7.03 14.99 -9.07
N ASP A 256 -7.51 13.74 -9.13
CA ASP A 256 -8.09 13.07 -7.96
C ASP A 256 -7.05 12.89 -6.85
N ALA A 257 -5.83 12.47 -7.17
CA ALA A 257 -4.75 12.33 -6.20
C ALA A 257 -4.47 13.65 -5.47
N HIS A 258 -4.43 14.76 -6.22
CA HIS A 258 -4.28 16.10 -5.66
C HIS A 258 -5.48 16.48 -4.79
N ASN A 259 -6.70 16.35 -5.30
CA ASN A 259 -7.92 16.75 -4.63
C ASN A 259 -8.17 15.96 -3.33
N LEU A 260 -7.80 14.69 -3.29
CA LEU A 260 -7.90 13.85 -2.09
C LEU A 260 -7.06 14.36 -0.91
N ILE A 261 -5.96 15.06 -1.19
CA ILE A 261 -5.13 15.69 -0.15
C ILE A 261 -5.91 16.80 0.58
N PHE A 262 -6.76 17.53 -0.16
CA PHE A 262 -7.47 18.71 0.35
C PHE A 262 -8.92 18.41 0.79
N SER A 263 -9.61 17.47 0.16
CA SER A 263 -11.03 17.21 0.39
C SER A 263 -11.28 15.98 1.26
N LYS A 264 -11.84 16.23 2.45
CA LYS A 264 -12.38 15.18 3.32
C LYS A 264 -13.53 14.42 2.63
N GLU A 265 -14.44 15.15 1.99
CA GLU A 265 -15.63 14.61 1.34
C GLU A 265 -15.23 13.65 0.21
N LEU A 266 -14.18 13.99 -0.53
CA LEU A 266 -13.67 13.12 -1.59
C LEU A 266 -13.07 11.83 -1.01
N ARG A 267 -12.29 11.91 0.07
CA ARG A 267 -11.78 10.71 0.76
C ARG A 267 -12.90 9.81 1.24
N GLN A 268 -13.93 10.39 1.88
CA GLN A 268 -15.12 9.66 2.31
C GLN A 268 -15.86 9.01 1.15
N SER A 269 -15.97 9.70 0.01
CA SER A 269 -16.63 9.15 -1.19
C SER A 269 -15.90 7.93 -1.74
N TYR A 270 -14.56 7.93 -1.73
CA TYR A 270 -13.76 6.78 -2.17
C TYR A 270 -13.94 5.59 -1.22
N ILE A 271 -13.87 5.82 0.10
CA ILE A 271 -14.10 4.76 1.09
C ILE A 271 -15.50 4.19 0.94
N LYS A 272 -16.53 5.07 0.81
CA LYS A 272 -17.90 4.63 0.59
C LYS A 272 -18.06 3.79 -0.67
N ARG A 273 -17.43 4.19 -1.78
CA ARG A 273 -17.45 3.40 -3.03
C ARG A 273 -16.85 1.99 -2.83
N GLY A 274 -15.77 1.88 -2.06
CA GLY A 274 -15.19 0.58 -1.72
C GLY A 274 -16.14 -0.25 -0.85
N TYR A 275 -16.79 0.36 0.11
CA TYR A 275 -17.81 -0.26 0.97
C TYR A 275 -18.98 -0.80 0.14
N ASP A 276 -19.58 0.07 -0.69
CA ASP A 276 -20.72 -0.27 -1.55
C ASP A 276 -20.36 -1.32 -2.62
N PHE A 277 -19.09 -1.42 -3.01
CA PHE A 277 -18.60 -2.44 -3.94
C PHE A 277 -18.53 -3.84 -3.29
N ALA A 278 -18.29 -3.90 -2.00
CA ALA A 278 -18.21 -5.15 -1.25
C ALA A 278 -19.58 -5.68 -0.80
N GLU A 279 -20.62 -4.79 -0.77
CA GLU A 279 -22.02 -5.15 -0.46
C GLU A 279 -22.65 -6.02 -1.56
#